data_28e59b73f83e3580bd780f1b6e2b7545
#
_entry.id   28e59b73f83e3580bd780f1b6e2b7545
#
_cell.length_a   1.000
_cell.length_b   1.000
_cell.length_c   1.000
_cell.angle_alpha   90.00
_cell.angle_beta   90.00
_cell.angle_gamma   90.00
#
_symmetry.space_group_name_H-M   'P 1'
#
loop_
_entity.id
_entity.type
_entity.pdbx_description
1 polymer ?
#
loop_
_entity_poly.entity_id
_entity_poly.type
_entity_poly.pdbx_seq_one_letter_code
_entity_poly.pdbx_strand_id
1 'polypeptide(L)'
;MSELVEKILSGRFTRTALLTMRENAIARLKKNPKDERALEVKEVIDTTQVPKLMKEYVFMGFMPGADIDRAIDDKWYSEGVCTFDFYEDSNQTEDFYRILPGDIVITKKMLIASGEMEIYAFGYVTECVDSPNSNKRWLKVDWKHPKEFMRVPLMGCTRTVNPKSLEMVEEKMPPEFWDWLR
;
A
#
# COMPACT_ATOMS: atom_id res chain seq x y z
N MET A 1 28.29 5.59 5.39
CA MET A 1 26.89 5.36 4.99
C MET A 1 26.10 6.57 5.44
N SER A 2 25.27 7.16 4.60
CA SER A 2 24.49 8.34 4.99
C SER A 2 23.31 7.93 5.87
N GLU A 3 22.85 8.82 6.76
CA GLU A 3 21.66 8.61 7.61
C GLU A 3 20.42 8.22 6.79
N LEU A 4 20.31 8.75 5.56
CA LEU A 4 19.22 8.39 4.64
C LEU A 4 19.30 6.93 4.20
N VAL A 5 20.49 6.44 3.90
CA VAL A 5 20.68 5.03 3.52
C VAL A 5 20.37 4.09 4.69
N GLU A 6 20.75 4.45 5.90
CA GLU A 6 20.38 3.68 7.09
C GLU A 6 18.85 3.61 7.28
N LYS A 7 18.16 4.72 7.06
CA LYS A 7 16.68 4.75 7.06
C LYS A 7 16.07 3.90 5.95
N ILE A 8 16.65 3.87 4.76
CA ILE A 8 16.19 3.00 3.66
C ILE A 8 16.32 1.52 4.08
N LEU A 9 17.48 1.15 4.60
CA LEU A 9 17.75 -0.23 5.01
C LEU A 9 16.94 -0.68 6.23
N SER A 10 16.49 0.25 7.08
CA SER A 10 15.66 -0.06 8.25
C SER A 10 14.18 -0.30 7.94
N GLY A 11 13.77 -0.23 6.66
CA GLY A 11 12.38 -0.46 6.26
C GLY A 11 11.42 0.70 6.56
N ARG A 12 11.94 1.91 6.81
CA ARG A 12 11.15 3.09 7.20
C ARG A 12 10.35 3.76 6.09
N PHE A 13 10.53 3.34 4.85
CA PHE A 13 9.87 3.96 3.71
C PHE A 13 8.90 2.99 3.04
N THR A 14 7.75 3.51 2.58
CA THR A 14 6.87 2.77 1.70
C THR A 14 7.58 2.51 0.37
N ARG A 15 7.13 1.48 -0.34
CA ARG A 15 7.62 1.18 -1.70
C ARG A 15 7.49 2.39 -2.62
N THR A 16 6.37 3.10 -2.57
CA THR A 16 6.14 4.35 -3.30
C THR A 16 7.22 5.39 -3.00
N ALA A 17 7.53 5.61 -1.72
CA ALA A 17 8.58 6.56 -1.33
C ALA A 17 9.95 6.16 -1.87
N LEU A 18 10.30 4.86 -1.82
CA LEU A 18 11.57 4.36 -2.34
C LEU A 18 11.69 4.51 -3.86
N LEU A 19 10.63 4.21 -4.60
CA LEU A 19 10.61 4.41 -6.05
C LEU A 19 10.76 5.89 -6.41
N THR A 20 10.07 6.79 -5.71
CA THR A 20 10.22 8.24 -5.88
C THR A 20 11.65 8.70 -5.55
N MET A 21 12.26 8.20 -4.48
CA MET A 21 13.67 8.51 -4.15
C MET A 21 14.61 8.03 -5.25
N ARG A 22 14.39 6.83 -5.80
CA ARG A 22 15.18 6.30 -6.92
C ARG A 22 15.07 7.17 -8.17
N GLU A 23 13.85 7.59 -8.55
CA GLU A 23 13.61 8.48 -9.69
C GLU A 23 14.30 9.84 -9.51
N ASN A 24 14.18 10.43 -8.31
CA ASN A 24 14.85 11.67 -7.96
C ASN A 24 16.38 11.53 -8.03
N ALA A 25 16.93 10.42 -7.55
CA ALA A 25 18.37 10.15 -7.65
C ALA A 25 18.82 10.05 -9.13
N ILE A 26 18.06 9.35 -9.98
CA ILE A 26 18.32 9.27 -11.42
C ILE A 26 18.27 10.66 -12.07
N ALA A 27 17.27 11.49 -11.74
CA ALA A 27 17.16 12.84 -12.27
C ALA A 27 18.35 13.76 -11.87
N ARG A 28 18.84 13.60 -10.63
CA ARG A 28 20.06 14.32 -10.15
C ARG A 28 21.31 13.84 -10.88
N LEU A 29 21.48 12.54 -11.08
CA LEU A 29 22.60 11.96 -11.80
C LEU A 29 22.64 12.37 -13.28
N LYS A 30 21.49 12.58 -13.92
CA LYS A 30 21.44 13.15 -15.28
C LYS A 30 22.01 14.56 -15.33
N LYS A 31 21.87 15.37 -14.25
CA LYS A 31 22.41 16.74 -14.16
C LYS A 31 23.86 16.76 -13.67
N ASN A 32 24.20 15.89 -12.74
CA ASN A 32 25.54 15.74 -12.17
C ASN A 32 25.88 14.25 -11.98
N PRO A 33 26.56 13.61 -12.94
CA PRO A 33 26.91 12.19 -12.85
C PRO A 33 27.83 11.82 -11.66
N LYS A 34 28.44 12.79 -11.01
CA LYS A 34 29.32 12.62 -9.84
C LYS A 34 28.62 12.94 -8.51
N ASP A 35 27.30 13.05 -8.48
CA ASP A 35 26.54 13.26 -7.26
C ASP A 35 26.59 12.00 -6.38
N GLU A 36 27.56 11.95 -5.47
CA GLU A 36 27.83 10.79 -4.61
C GLU A 36 26.60 10.37 -3.80
N ARG A 37 25.83 11.35 -3.30
CA ARG A 37 24.61 11.06 -2.52
C ARG A 37 23.52 10.44 -3.39
N ALA A 38 23.37 10.88 -4.63
CA ALA A 38 22.41 10.30 -5.56
C ALA A 38 22.86 8.90 -6.01
N LEU A 39 24.17 8.69 -6.20
CA LEU A 39 24.72 7.35 -6.48
C LEU A 39 24.44 6.39 -5.33
N GLU A 40 24.77 6.79 -4.10
CA GLU A 40 24.57 5.95 -2.90
C GLU A 40 23.10 5.55 -2.73
N VAL A 41 22.16 6.48 -2.85
CA VAL A 41 20.71 6.21 -2.73
C VAL A 41 20.23 5.26 -3.83
N LYS A 42 20.61 5.53 -5.09
CA LYS A 42 20.23 4.68 -6.22
C LYS A 42 20.78 3.27 -6.07
N GLU A 43 22.04 3.13 -5.72
CA GLU A 43 22.70 1.84 -5.55
C GLU A 43 22.04 1.00 -4.45
N VAL A 44 21.76 1.60 -3.29
CA VAL A 44 21.11 0.92 -2.18
C VAL A 44 19.72 0.44 -2.56
N ILE A 45 18.92 1.28 -3.23
CA ILE A 45 17.58 0.86 -3.64
C ILE A 45 17.63 -0.24 -4.70
N ASP A 46 18.57 -0.16 -5.65
CA ASP A 46 18.70 -1.14 -6.74
C ASP A 46 19.25 -2.48 -6.25
N THR A 47 20.24 -2.47 -5.36
CA THR A 47 20.97 -3.69 -4.92
C THR A 47 20.23 -4.45 -3.83
N THR A 48 19.59 -3.75 -2.91
CA THR A 48 18.89 -4.42 -1.81
C THR A 48 17.53 -4.97 -2.24
N GLN A 49 17.05 -4.65 -3.45
CA GLN A 49 15.70 -4.98 -3.92
C GLN A 49 14.61 -4.60 -2.90
N VAL A 50 14.91 -3.61 -2.06
CA VAL A 50 14.01 -3.13 -1.00
C VAL A 50 12.57 -2.98 -1.49
N PRO A 51 12.28 -2.41 -2.68
CA PRO A 51 10.91 -2.32 -3.18
C PRO A 51 10.21 -3.67 -3.39
N LYS A 52 10.95 -4.75 -3.62
CA LYS A 52 10.39 -6.10 -3.82
C LYS A 52 10.25 -6.90 -2.52
N LEU A 53 11.08 -6.59 -1.53
CA LEU A 53 11.10 -7.30 -0.26
C LEU A 53 10.19 -6.67 0.80
N MET A 54 9.93 -5.39 0.68
CA MET A 54 9.07 -4.69 1.63
C MET A 54 7.60 -5.02 1.37
N LYS A 55 7.01 -5.68 2.33
CA LYS A 55 5.57 -5.89 2.37
C LYS A 55 4.89 -4.58 2.75
N GLU A 56 3.93 -4.15 1.95
CA GLU A 56 3.06 -3.02 2.28
C GLU A 56 1.70 -3.51 2.78
N TYR A 57 1.11 -2.70 3.65
CA TYR A 57 -0.24 -2.87 4.15
C TYR A 57 -1.12 -1.83 3.45
N VAL A 58 -1.98 -2.27 2.56
CA VAL A 58 -2.80 -1.37 1.73
C VAL A 58 -4.23 -1.35 2.25
N PHE A 59 -4.60 -0.26 2.91
CA PHE A 59 -5.96 -0.08 3.44
C PHE A 59 -6.87 0.42 2.32
N MET A 60 -7.81 -0.45 1.91
CA MET A 60 -8.71 -0.23 0.77
C MET A 60 -10.13 0.10 1.24
N GLY A 61 -10.64 1.26 0.80
CA GLY A 61 -12.05 1.59 0.95
C GLY A 61 -12.90 0.80 -0.05
N PHE A 62 -13.98 0.21 0.41
CA PHE A 62 -14.87 -0.64 -0.40
C PHE A 62 -16.26 -0.03 -0.62
N MET A 63 -16.54 1.14 -0.06
CA MET A 63 -17.83 1.82 -0.18
C MET A 63 -17.69 3.07 -1.05
N PRO A 64 -18.16 3.05 -2.30
CA PRO A 64 -18.21 4.23 -3.14
C PRO A 64 -19.09 5.34 -2.52
N GLY A 65 -18.50 6.51 -2.24
CA GLY A 65 -19.21 7.66 -1.67
C GLY A 65 -19.82 7.44 -0.28
N ALA A 66 -19.27 6.51 0.52
CA ALA A 66 -19.78 6.12 1.84
C ALA A 66 -21.20 5.50 1.83
N ASP A 67 -21.69 5.08 0.69
CA ASP A 67 -22.98 4.43 0.49
C ASP A 67 -22.84 2.91 0.69
N ILE A 68 -23.43 2.38 1.78
CA ILE A 68 -23.34 0.96 2.12
C ILE A 68 -24.06 0.07 1.09
N ASP A 69 -25.11 0.57 0.45
CA ASP A 69 -25.87 -0.19 -0.56
C ASP A 69 -25.05 -0.37 -1.86
N ARG A 70 -23.95 0.35 -1.99
CA ARG A 70 -22.99 0.26 -3.09
C ARG A 70 -21.67 -0.39 -2.69
N ALA A 71 -21.61 -1.02 -1.51
CA ALA A 71 -20.42 -1.74 -1.06
C ALA A 71 -20.04 -2.84 -2.06
N ILE A 72 -18.75 -2.99 -2.31
CA ILE A 72 -18.20 -3.91 -3.32
C ILE A 72 -17.34 -5.02 -2.71
N ASP A 73 -17.23 -5.05 -1.40
CA ASP A 73 -16.40 -6.00 -0.67
C ASP A 73 -16.89 -7.46 -0.82
N ASP A 74 -18.19 -7.72 -0.77
CA ASP A 74 -18.74 -9.06 -0.97
C ASP A 74 -18.36 -9.62 -2.35
N LYS A 75 -18.35 -8.77 -3.38
CA LYS A 75 -17.88 -9.14 -4.71
C LYS A 75 -16.39 -9.44 -4.70
N TRP A 76 -15.60 -8.60 -4.05
CA TRP A 76 -14.15 -8.82 -3.93
C TRP A 76 -13.85 -10.16 -3.26
N TYR A 77 -14.55 -10.46 -2.17
CA TYR A 77 -14.34 -11.69 -1.41
C TYR A 77 -14.76 -12.93 -2.21
N SER A 78 -15.93 -12.90 -2.84
CA SER A 78 -16.46 -14.03 -3.60
C SER A 78 -15.66 -14.33 -4.88
N GLU A 79 -15.13 -13.30 -5.53
CA GLU A 79 -14.34 -13.44 -6.77
C GLU A 79 -12.82 -13.59 -6.49
N GLY A 80 -12.36 -13.41 -5.24
CA GLY A 80 -10.96 -13.45 -4.89
C GLY A 80 -10.16 -12.29 -5.52
N VAL A 81 -10.78 -11.12 -5.64
CA VAL A 81 -10.18 -9.94 -6.30
C VAL A 81 -10.23 -8.70 -5.42
N CYS A 82 -9.46 -7.68 -5.79
CA CYS A 82 -9.62 -6.31 -5.32
C CYS A 82 -9.47 -5.38 -6.51
N THR A 83 -10.40 -4.46 -6.68
CA THR A 83 -10.45 -3.51 -7.81
C THR A 83 -10.40 -2.08 -7.32
N PHE A 84 -9.99 -1.18 -8.24
CA PHE A 84 -10.00 0.25 -8.02
C PHE A 84 -10.56 0.93 -9.27
N ASP A 85 -11.66 1.66 -9.12
CA ASP A 85 -12.39 2.25 -10.26
C ASP A 85 -12.30 3.79 -10.34
N PHE A 86 -11.52 4.44 -9.45
CA PHE A 86 -11.37 5.90 -9.41
C PHE A 86 -10.12 6.37 -10.18
N TYR A 87 -10.02 6.01 -11.45
CA TYR A 87 -8.85 6.28 -12.30
C TYR A 87 -8.61 7.76 -12.60
N GLU A 88 -9.54 8.65 -12.28
CA GLU A 88 -9.39 10.10 -12.42
C GLU A 88 -8.45 10.71 -11.34
N ASP A 89 -8.29 10.04 -10.19
CA ASP A 89 -7.33 10.43 -9.16
C ASP A 89 -5.96 9.80 -9.46
N SER A 90 -5.09 10.57 -10.11
CA SER A 90 -3.76 10.11 -10.53
C SER A 90 -2.91 9.54 -9.39
N ASN A 91 -2.97 10.16 -8.20
CA ASN A 91 -2.16 9.72 -7.05
C ASN A 91 -2.64 8.37 -6.51
N GLN A 92 -3.95 8.16 -6.37
CA GLN A 92 -4.51 6.88 -5.92
C GLN A 92 -4.33 5.78 -6.98
N THR A 93 -4.41 6.15 -8.25
CA THR A 93 -4.13 5.24 -9.36
C THR A 93 -2.68 4.77 -9.31
N GLU A 94 -1.72 5.67 -9.10
CA GLU A 94 -0.31 5.30 -8.94
C GLU A 94 -0.10 4.41 -7.72
N ASP A 95 -0.69 4.73 -6.58
CA ASP A 95 -0.60 3.92 -5.36
C ASP A 95 -1.15 2.50 -5.60
N PHE A 96 -2.27 2.37 -6.32
CA PHE A 96 -2.84 1.07 -6.66
C PHE A 96 -1.96 0.27 -7.63
N TYR A 97 -1.39 0.92 -8.65
CA TYR A 97 -0.49 0.27 -9.62
C TYR A 97 0.86 -0.16 -9.03
N ARG A 98 1.23 0.37 -7.86
CA ARG A 98 2.46 -0.01 -7.15
C ARG A 98 2.30 -1.18 -6.19
N ILE A 99 1.08 -1.67 -6.00
CA ILE A 99 0.81 -2.88 -5.22
C ILE A 99 1.42 -4.09 -5.95
N LEU A 100 2.07 -4.96 -5.21
CA LEU A 100 2.76 -6.15 -5.74
C LEU A 100 2.28 -7.43 -5.06
N PRO A 101 2.48 -8.59 -5.70
CA PRO A 101 2.28 -9.87 -5.04
C PRO A 101 3.07 -9.97 -3.73
N GLY A 102 2.42 -10.45 -2.67
CA GLY A 102 2.94 -10.52 -1.31
C GLY A 102 2.54 -9.34 -0.41
N ASP A 103 2.00 -8.25 -0.95
CA ASP A 103 1.40 -7.17 -0.15
C ASP A 103 0.12 -7.65 0.53
N ILE A 104 -0.27 -6.96 1.60
CA ILE A 104 -1.48 -7.24 2.35
C ILE A 104 -2.50 -6.14 2.04
N VAL A 105 -3.64 -6.54 1.49
CA VAL A 105 -4.81 -5.66 1.31
C VAL A 105 -5.74 -5.83 2.50
N ILE A 106 -6.21 -4.70 3.07
CA ILE A 106 -7.11 -4.68 4.22
C ILE A 106 -8.32 -3.81 3.86
N THR A 107 -9.51 -4.38 3.91
CA THR A 107 -10.73 -3.63 3.66
C THR A 107 -11.09 -2.76 4.86
N LYS A 108 -11.42 -1.50 4.60
CA LYS A 108 -11.69 -0.52 5.66
C LYS A 108 -12.90 0.34 5.39
N LYS A 109 -13.53 0.80 6.49
CA LYS A 109 -14.51 1.87 6.54
C LYS A 109 -14.03 2.96 7.47
N MET A 110 -14.01 4.21 7.02
CA MET A 110 -13.59 5.33 7.85
C MET A 110 -14.68 5.74 8.84
N LEU A 111 -14.27 6.06 10.06
CA LEU A 111 -15.08 6.69 11.08
C LEU A 111 -14.52 8.10 11.36
N ILE A 112 -14.83 9.04 10.47
CA ILE A 112 -14.20 10.37 10.45
C ILE A 112 -14.35 11.10 11.80
N ALA A 113 -15.51 10.99 12.44
CA ALA A 113 -15.80 11.70 13.70
C ALA A 113 -14.93 11.25 14.87
N SER A 114 -14.48 9.97 14.89
CA SER A 114 -13.64 9.43 15.97
C SER A 114 -12.15 9.40 15.64
N GLY A 115 -11.75 9.69 14.40
CA GLY A 115 -10.37 9.51 13.95
C GLY A 115 -9.95 8.04 13.86
N GLU A 116 -10.90 7.13 13.71
CA GLU A 116 -10.73 5.69 13.63
C GLU A 116 -11.19 5.14 12.27
N MET A 117 -10.90 3.89 12.02
CA MET A 117 -11.48 3.10 10.95
C MET A 117 -11.87 1.71 11.46
N GLU A 118 -12.88 1.13 10.84
CA GLU A 118 -13.21 -0.28 10.98
C GLU A 118 -12.53 -1.06 9.87
N ILE A 119 -11.89 -2.16 10.21
CA ILE A 119 -11.28 -3.11 9.27
C ILE A 119 -12.06 -4.43 9.32
N TYR A 120 -12.35 -5.03 8.15
CA TYR A 120 -13.29 -6.14 8.04
C TYR A 120 -12.66 -7.45 7.57
N ALA A 121 -11.78 -7.37 6.59
CA ALA A 121 -11.07 -8.52 6.05
C ALA A 121 -9.67 -8.09 5.62
N PHE A 122 -8.79 -9.05 5.51
CA PHE A 122 -7.48 -8.87 4.90
C PHE A 122 -7.20 -9.99 3.90
N GLY A 123 -6.25 -9.76 3.01
CA GLY A 123 -5.83 -10.78 2.07
C GLY A 123 -4.45 -10.53 1.53
N TYR A 124 -3.82 -11.59 1.05
CA TYR A 124 -2.52 -11.53 0.42
C TYR A 124 -2.68 -11.40 -1.08
N VAL A 125 -2.06 -10.38 -1.65
CA VAL A 125 -2.02 -10.23 -3.11
C VAL A 125 -1.21 -11.37 -3.70
N THR A 126 -1.82 -12.16 -4.57
CA THR A 126 -1.17 -13.30 -5.24
C THR A 126 -0.73 -12.94 -6.65
N GLU A 127 -1.46 -12.07 -7.32
CA GLU A 127 -1.19 -11.66 -8.70
C GLU A 127 -1.75 -10.25 -8.97
N CYS A 128 -1.04 -9.48 -9.80
CA CYS A 128 -1.54 -8.23 -10.36
C CYS A 128 -1.87 -8.45 -11.83
N VAL A 129 -3.11 -8.21 -12.24
CA VAL A 129 -3.59 -8.47 -13.59
C VAL A 129 -3.92 -7.17 -14.28
N ASP A 130 -3.22 -6.86 -15.36
CA ASP A 130 -3.49 -5.70 -16.20
C ASP A 130 -4.44 -6.09 -17.36
N SER A 131 -5.45 -5.28 -17.59
CA SER A 131 -6.39 -5.49 -18.70
C SER A 131 -5.69 -5.23 -20.03
N PRO A 132 -5.74 -6.16 -21.00
CA PRO A 132 -5.11 -5.96 -22.32
C PRO A 132 -5.79 -4.84 -23.14
N ASN A 133 -7.03 -4.50 -22.84
CA ASN A 133 -7.85 -3.58 -23.65
C ASN A 133 -8.24 -2.29 -22.93
N SER A 134 -7.74 -2.06 -21.72
CA SER A 134 -8.02 -0.86 -20.95
C SER A 134 -6.88 -0.60 -19.95
N ASN A 135 -6.76 0.64 -19.50
CA ASN A 135 -5.81 0.99 -18.43
C ASN A 135 -6.34 0.55 -17.05
N LYS A 136 -7.00 -0.62 -16.98
CA LYS A 136 -7.53 -1.14 -15.72
C LYS A 136 -6.65 -2.27 -15.20
N ARG A 137 -6.43 -2.26 -13.90
CA ARG A 137 -5.76 -3.32 -13.15
C ARG A 137 -6.70 -3.86 -12.08
N TRP A 138 -6.62 -5.13 -11.82
CA TRP A 138 -7.16 -5.73 -10.59
C TRP A 138 -6.13 -6.62 -9.94
N LEU A 139 -6.31 -6.85 -8.65
CA LEU A 139 -5.46 -7.71 -7.86
C LEU A 139 -6.19 -9.04 -7.63
N LYS A 140 -5.52 -10.17 -7.77
CA LYS A 140 -5.98 -11.44 -7.21
C LYS A 140 -5.54 -11.49 -5.75
N VAL A 141 -6.46 -11.81 -4.86
CA VAL A 141 -6.25 -11.73 -3.42
C VAL A 141 -6.75 -13.01 -2.75
N ASP A 142 -5.88 -13.62 -1.95
CA ASP A 142 -6.26 -14.72 -1.04
C ASP A 142 -6.84 -14.09 0.23
N TRP A 143 -8.17 -13.92 0.25
CA TRP A 143 -8.89 -13.27 1.33
C TRP A 143 -8.99 -14.14 2.58
N LYS A 144 -8.86 -13.49 3.74
CA LYS A 144 -9.09 -14.04 5.07
C LYS A 144 -10.18 -13.20 5.74
N HIS A 145 -11.10 -13.90 6.41
CA HIS A 145 -12.24 -13.29 7.06
C HIS A 145 -12.16 -13.55 8.57
N PRO A 146 -11.61 -12.60 9.35
CA PRO A 146 -11.71 -12.66 10.80
C PRO A 146 -13.17 -12.69 11.25
N LYS A 147 -13.44 -13.31 12.41
CA LYS A 147 -14.81 -13.47 12.91
C LYS A 147 -15.49 -12.13 13.20
N GLU A 148 -14.73 -11.12 13.54
CA GLU A 148 -15.21 -9.80 13.91
C GLU A 148 -14.38 -8.72 13.24
N PHE A 149 -15.02 -7.61 12.90
CA PHE A 149 -14.29 -6.41 12.49
C PHE A 149 -13.51 -5.84 13.67
N MET A 150 -12.47 -5.09 13.38
CA MET A 150 -11.68 -4.41 14.40
C MET A 150 -11.72 -2.90 14.17
N ARG A 151 -11.80 -2.13 15.27
CA ARG A 151 -11.58 -0.67 15.25
C ARG A 151 -10.13 -0.37 15.53
N VAL A 152 -9.54 0.46 14.67
CA VAL A 152 -8.14 0.84 14.74
C VAL A 152 -7.97 2.33 14.41
N PRO A 153 -6.85 2.96 14.80
CA PRO A 153 -6.56 4.34 14.43
C PRO A 153 -6.57 4.56 12.92
N LEU A 154 -7.08 5.71 12.47
CA LEU A 154 -7.22 6.02 11.03
C LEU A 154 -5.88 6.13 10.29
N MET A 155 -4.80 6.49 10.96
CA MET A 155 -3.44 6.62 10.39
C MET A 155 -3.37 7.45 9.10
N GLY A 156 -4.25 8.43 8.91
CA GLY A 156 -4.35 9.19 7.67
C GLY A 156 -4.88 8.39 6.48
N CYS A 157 -5.54 7.25 6.71
CA CYS A 157 -6.18 6.42 5.67
C CYS A 157 -7.51 7.04 5.20
N THR A 158 -7.46 8.26 4.67
CA THR A 158 -8.63 9.05 4.27
C THR A 158 -9.05 8.85 2.81
N ARG A 159 -8.25 8.14 2.02
CA ARG A 159 -8.50 7.85 0.61
C ARG A 159 -9.05 6.43 0.44
N THR A 160 -9.36 6.06 -0.81
CA THR A 160 -9.72 4.68 -1.15
C THR A 160 -8.49 3.77 -1.09
N VAL A 161 -7.37 4.17 -1.65
CA VAL A 161 -6.10 3.41 -1.62
C VAL A 161 -5.13 4.10 -0.67
N ASN A 162 -4.66 3.37 0.35
CA ASN A 162 -3.77 3.93 1.38
C ASN A 162 -2.66 2.93 1.73
N PRO A 163 -1.55 2.92 1.00
CA PRO A 163 -0.39 2.11 1.34
C PRO A 163 0.28 2.60 2.62
N LYS A 164 0.71 1.67 3.46
CA LYS A 164 1.45 1.91 4.70
C LYS A 164 2.63 0.96 4.79
N SER A 165 3.77 1.46 5.21
CA SER A 165 4.93 0.62 5.51
C SER A 165 4.71 -0.19 6.79
N LEU A 166 5.45 -1.29 6.94
CA LEU A 166 5.44 -2.09 8.16
C LEU A 166 5.70 -1.23 9.40
N GLU A 167 6.70 -0.35 9.34
CA GLU A 167 7.04 0.53 10.47
C GLU A 167 5.88 1.43 10.90
N MET A 168 5.16 2.03 9.93
CA MET A 168 3.98 2.85 10.25
C MET A 168 2.87 2.03 10.91
N VAL A 169 2.70 0.80 10.46
CA VAL A 169 1.70 -0.11 11.03
C VAL A 169 2.13 -0.56 12.43
N GLU A 170 3.40 -0.91 12.63
CA GLU A 170 3.95 -1.26 13.94
C GLU A 170 3.85 -0.12 14.97
N GLU A 171 4.08 1.12 14.53
CA GLU A 171 4.03 2.30 15.41
C GLU A 171 2.59 2.66 15.83
N LYS A 172 1.61 2.46 14.93
CA LYS A 172 0.27 3.03 15.09
C LYS A 172 -0.82 2.00 15.42
N MET A 173 -0.61 0.74 15.06
CA MET A 173 -1.64 -0.28 15.29
C MET A 173 -1.54 -0.86 16.70
N PRO A 174 -2.69 -1.20 17.32
CA PRO A 174 -2.70 -1.87 18.60
C PRO A 174 -2.15 -3.32 18.47
N PRO A 175 -1.61 -3.90 19.56
CA PRO A 175 -1.06 -5.26 19.53
C PRO A 175 -2.03 -6.32 18.99
N GLU A 176 -3.32 -6.17 19.28
CA GLU A 176 -4.40 -7.07 18.85
C GLU A 176 -4.56 -7.13 17.33
N PHE A 177 -4.09 -6.12 16.61
CA PHE A 177 -4.09 -6.09 15.14
C PHE A 177 -3.26 -7.25 14.56
N TRP A 178 -2.17 -7.61 15.20
CA TRP A 178 -1.32 -8.69 14.73
C TRP A 178 -1.95 -10.08 14.93
N ASP A 179 -2.78 -10.21 15.97
CA ASP A 179 -3.57 -11.44 16.19
C ASP A 179 -4.74 -11.50 15.20
N TRP A 180 -5.32 -10.34 14.88
CA TRP A 180 -6.39 -10.24 13.88
C TRP A 180 -5.92 -10.61 12.47
N LEU A 181 -4.66 -10.39 12.12
CA LEU A 181 -4.03 -10.77 10.84
C LEU A 181 -3.63 -12.26 10.73
N ARG A 182 -3.92 -13.09 11.72
CA ARG A 182 -3.61 -14.53 11.74
C ARG A 182 -4.84 -15.38 11.42
#